data_9555b74f77562446f55cdefb64f815e6
#
_entry.id   9555b74f77562446f55cdefb64f815e6
#
_cell.length_a   1.000
_cell.length_b   1.000
_cell.length_c   1.000
_cell.angle_alpha   90.00
_cell.angle_beta   90.00
_cell.angle_gamma   90.00
#
_symmetry.space_group_name_H-M   'P 1'
#
loop_
_entity.id
_entity.type
_entity.pdbx_description
1 polymer ?
#
loop_
_entity_poly.entity_id
_entity_poly.type
_entity_poly.pdbx_seq_one_letter_code
_entity_poly.pdbx_strand_id
1 'polypeptide(L)'
;MAATEPKGHGQHAGMWVFPDVTVMSREVTEKTKSSPKPFTIALVAAGILFILGIVGFIARAVGDGFGEIGPWGYYIAVFSMVFMVTGAAPLVSVAFRFTKSHWRRPLSRVSELFAIVGILNLLMFIPLMFLLPSIGNPEAAVGGELAVRRTIWLEGPIGAPHAWDLVGVIGVVVTSMFILWLSALPDMAECRHTATGFRRWLYSKLSGNWYGTKRQWNAQKAGLALLGAFYFMTLIFVQFVISSDYAQSLIPGWKDSIFPVIYTITSLQMGFGSILVTLFIIRRWGGYEGYIGKSTFWSGSKVLLGITLLWVYHLFAFFITFWYGRLEIEQNVLKYLVTDTYAIVFLFNLAFSFALPFAVLIWNPVRRSAWGPALAGALVIIGGIMFNIRIFVGAANAAPGSNLYHGIMEHVPAPVYPDIWDVLMVIGGIGAGVFVFLLATRLLPILAIWEVKEGALYQKWGKLLRGEYLILGKPE
;
A
#
# COMPACT_ATOMS: atom_id res chain seq x y z
N MET A 1 19.48 -33.00 -5.53
CA MET A 1 18.65 -34.06 -4.91
C MET A 1 17.30 -33.42 -4.61
N ALA A 2 16.27 -33.72 -5.37
CA ALA A 2 14.90 -33.31 -5.06
C ALA A 2 14.50 -33.98 -3.74
N ALA A 3 14.09 -33.18 -2.77
CA ALA A 3 13.55 -33.70 -1.52
C ALA A 3 12.19 -34.35 -1.83
N THR A 4 12.21 -35.69 -2.00
CA THR A 4 10.98 -36.48 -2.12
C THR A 4 10.13 -36.26 -0.86
N GLU A 5 8.85 -35.92 -1.06
CA GLU A 5 7.88 -35.86 0.04
C GLU A 5 7.89 -37.17 0.83
N PRO A 6 8.20 -37.15 2.11
CA PRO A 6 8.02 -38.35 2.94
C PRO A 6 6.52 -38.60 3.13
N LYS A 7 6.11 -39.83 2.88
CA LYS A 7 4.74 -40.34 3.15
C LYS A 7 4.49 -40.41 4.66
N GLY A 8 4.32 -39.28 5.30
CA GLY A 8 4.10 -39.18 6.74
C GLY A 8 3.10 -38.08 7.09
N HIS A 9 2.05 -38.43 7.81
CA HIS A 9 0.89 -37.60 8.17
C HIS A 9 1.22 -36.49 9.20
N GLY A 10 2.07 -35.53 8.83
CA GLY A 10 2.16 -34.28 9.59
C GLY A 10 1.03 -33.33 9.17
N GLN A 11 0.25 -32.82 10.11
CA GLN A 11 -0.90 -31.90 9.86
C GLN A 11 -0.56 -30.66 9.01
N HIS A 12 0.69 -30.41 8.66
CA HIS A 12 1.17 -29.25 7.93
C HIS A 12 1.92 -29.55 6.62
N ALA A 13 2.10 -30.81 6.26
CA ALA A 13 2.88 -31.19 5.07
C ALA A 13 2.32 -30.60 3.77
N GLY A 14 0.98 -30.51 3.61
CA GLY A 14 0.34 -29.92 2.43
C GLY A 14 0.27 -28.39 2.38
N MET A 15 0.82 -27.68 3.37
CA MET A 15 0.81 -26.22 3.41
C MET A 15 2.09 -25.57 2.86
N TRP A 16 3.21 -26.30 2.92
CA TRP A 16 4.51 -25.86 2.43
C TRP A 16 4.78 -26.41 1.04
N VAL A 17 5.54 -25.68 0.26
CA VAL A 17 6.02 -26.12 -1.04
C VAL A 17 7.55 -26.27 -1.00
N PHE A 18 8.06 -27.25 -1.77
CA PHE A 18 9.48 -27.60 -1.85
C PHE A 18 9.95 -27.44 -3.30
N PRO A 19 10.23 -26.20 -3.76
CA PRO A 19 10.62 -25.98 -5.14
C PRO A 19 12.00 -26.58 -5.43
N ASP A 20 12.19 -27.06 -6.65
CA ASP A 20 13.52 -27.40 -7.13
C ASP A 20 14.32 -26.12 -7.38
N VAL A 21 15.27 -25.86 -6.47
CA VAL A 21 16.10 -24.65 -6.52
C VAL A 21 17.11 -24.65 -7.67
N THR A 22 17.37 -25.80 -8.30
CA THR A 22 18.36 -25.94 -9.40
C THR A 22 17.83 -25.35 -10.70
N VAL A 23 16.54 -25.51 -10.98
CA VAL A 23 15.88 -25.02 -12.20
C VAL A 23 15.16 -23.69 -12.01
N MET A 24 15.03 -23.23 -10.76
CA MET A 24 14.20 -22.08 -10.39
C MET A 24 14.53 -20.80 -11.16
N SER A 25 15.81 -20.45 -11.27
CA SER A 25 16.24 -19.21 -11.96
C SER A 25 15.82 -19.22 -13.43
N ARG A 26 15.93 -20.37 -14.10
CA ARG A 26 15.52 -20.53 -15.49
C ARG A 26 14.01 -20.43 -15.63
N GLU A 27 13.25 -21.18 -14.82
CA GLU A 27 11.78 -21.16 -14.87
C GLU A 27 11.21 -19.76 -14.58
N VAL A 28 11.71 -19.07 -13.55
CA VAL A 28 11.25 -17.73 -13.20
C VAL A 28 11.60 -16.73 -14.31
N THR A 29 12.79 -16.87 -14.94
CA THR A 29 13.17 -16.02 -16.08
C THR A 29 12.29 -16.29 -17.30
N GLU A 30 11.96 -17.53 -17.59
CA GLU A 30 11.07 -17.91 -18.69
C GLU A 30 9.64 -17.40 -18.45
N LYS A 31 9.11 -17.56 -17.25
CA LYS A 31 7.80 -17.01 -16.85
C LYS A 31 7.77 -15.47 -16.92
N THR A 32 8.85 -14.79 -16.58
CA THR A 32 8.97 -13.33 -16.72
C THR A 32 8.93 -12.90 -18.20
N LYS A 33 9.39 -13.72 -19.14
CA LYS A 33 9.32 -13.46 -20.59
C LYS A 33 7.95 -13.75 -21.17
N SER A 34 7.27 -14.78 -20.67
CA SER A 34 5.99 -15.25 -21.23
C SER A 34 4.87 -14.26 -20.91
N SER A 35 4.02 -14.00 -21.91
CA SER A 35 2.83 -13.17 -21.74
C SER A 35 1.58 -14.00 -22.04
N PRO A 36 1.09 -14.78 -21.07
CA PRO A 36 -0.11 -15.57 -21.27
C PRO A 36 -1.32 -14.67 -21.57
N LYS A 37 -2.30 -15.18 -22.33
CA LYS A 37 -3.50 -14.41 -22.72
C LYS A 37 -4.15 -13.63 -21.56
N PRO A 38 -4.38 -14.21 -20.37
CA PRO A 38 -4.99 -13.45 -19.25
C PRO A 38 -4.15 -12.24 -18.82
N PHE A 39 -2.82 -12.36 -18.85
CA PHE A 39 -1.93 -11.26 -18.54
C PHE A 39 -2.05 -10.12 -19.56
N THR A 40 -2.04 -10.46 -20.85
CA THR A 40 -2.16 -9.46 -21.92
C THR A 40 -3.49 -8.75 -21.86
N ILE A 41 -4.60 -9.48 -21.62
CA ILE A 41 -5.93 -8.88 -21.44
C ILE A 41 -5.93 -7.91 -20.24
N ALA A 42 -5.40 -8.34 -19.10
CA ALA A 42 -5.31 -7.49 -17.92
C ALA A 42 -4.46 -6.24 -18.15
N LEU A 43 -3.32 -6.38 -18.86
CA LEU A 43 -2.45 -5.24 -19.18
C LEU A 43 -3.14 -4.24 -20.11
N VAL A 44 -3.81 -4.72 -21.16
CA VAL A 44 -4.55 -3.85 -22.11
C VAL A 44 -5.71 -3.18 -21.39
N ALA A 45 -6.52 -3.92 -20.63
CA ALA A 45 -7.65 -3.35 -19.88
C ALA A 45 -7.17 -2.28 -18.89
N ALA A 46 -6.12 -2.56 -18.10
CA ALA A 46 -5.55 -1.59 -17.18
C ALA A 46 -4.97 -0.36 -17.90
N GLY A 47 -4.35 -0.55 -19.07
CA GLY A 47 -3.88 0.55 -19.92
C GLY A 47 -5.00 1.44 -20.45
N ILE A 48 -6.12 0.84 -20.87
CA ILE A 48 -7.32 1.60 -21.30
C ILE A 48 -7.87 2.42 -20.12
N LEU A 49 -8.03 1.80 -18.95
CA LEU A 49 -8.49 2.51 -17.74
C LEU A 49 -7.54 3.67 -17.38
N PHE A 50 -6.23 3.46 -17.46
CA PHE A 50 -5.25 4.51 -17.22
C PHE A 50 -5.41 5.69 -18.18
N ILE A 51 -5.60 5.43 -19.48
CA ILE A 51 -5.84 6.48 -20.48
C ILE A 51 -7.14 7.24 -20.16
N LEU A 52 -8.21 6.53 -19.80
CA LEU A 52 -9.47 7.15 -19.40
C LEU A 52 -9.29 8.05 -18.16
N GLY A 53 -8.45 7.64 -17.19
CA GLY A 53 -8.10 8.47 -16.05
C GLY A 53 -7.37 9.75 -16.44
N ILE A 54 -6.44 9.69 -17.40
CA ILE A 54 -5.78 10.87 -17.94
C ILE A 54 -6.77 11.80 -18.61
N VAL A 55 -7.72 11.27 -19.38
CA VAL A 55 -8.80 12.06 -20.00
C VAL A 55 -9.64 12.76 -18.93
N GLY A 56 -10.07 12.04 -17.87
CA GLY A 56 -10.80 12.64 -16.76
C GLY A 56 -10.01 13.76 -16.07
N PHE A 57 -8.74 13.55 -15.83
CA PHE A 57 -7.84 14.55 -15.23
C PHE A 57 -7.71 15.80 -16.12
N ILE A 58 -7.46 15.63 -17.41
CA ILE A 58 -7.31 16.77 -18.36
C ILE A 58 -8.62 17.52 -18.45
N ALA A 59 -9.76 16.84 -18.56
CA ALA A 59 -11.08 17.47 -18.64
C ALA A 59 -11.36 18.32 -17.39
N ARG A 60 -11.05 17.80 -16.19
CA ARG A 60 -11.16 18.53 -14.93
C ARG A 60 -10.23 19.74 -14.89
N ALA A 61 -8.96 19.57 -15.29
CA ALA A 61 -7.97 20.63 -15.31
C ALA A 61 -8.32 21.78 -16.25
N VAL A 62 -8.94 21.46 -17.41
CA VAL A 62 -9.38 22.48 -18.39
C VAL A 62 -10.68 23.15 -17.94
N GLY A 63 -11.62 22.42 -17.32
CA GLY A 63 -12.91 22.93 -16.88
C GLY A 63 -12.84 23.77 -15.61
N ASP A 64 -12.21 23.23 -14.57
CA ASP A 64 -12.23 23.84 -13.23
C ASP A 64 -10.90 24.53 -12.86
N GLY A 65 -9.81 24.25 -13.60
CA GLY A 65 -8.48 24.78 -13.25
C GLY A 65 -7.93 24.23 -11.94
N PHE A 66 -6.93 24.91 -11.38
CA PHE A 66 -6.26 24.55 -10.11
C PHE A 66 -6.43 25.62 -9.02
N GLY A 67 -7.38 26.54 -9.20
CA GLY A 67 -7.61 27.65 -8.24
C GLY A 67 -8.37 27.23 -6.99
N GLU A 68 -9.23 26.23 -7.10
CA GLU A 68 -10.07 25.75 -6.01
C GLU A 68 -9.89 24.26 -5.78
N ILE A 69 -9.82 23.84 -4.52
CA ILE A 69 -9.61 22.45 -4.14
C ILE A 69 -10.91 21.60 -4.25
N GLY A 70 -12.08 22.22 -4.13
CA GLY A 70 -13.39 21.54 -4.09
C GLY A 70 -13.59 20.50 -5.20
N PRO A 71 -13.43 20.85 -6.48
CA PRO A 71 -13.60 19.93 -7.61
C PRO A 71 -12.60 18.76 -7.64
N TRP A 72 -11.51 18.83 -6.87
CA TRP A 72 -10.41 17.86 -6.91
C TRP A 72 -10.48 16.80 -5.80
N GLY A 73 -11.54 16.76 -5.01
CA GLY A 73 -11.66 15.82 -3.89
C GLY A 73 -11.46 14.35 -4.28
N TYR A 74 -12.03 13.91 -5.41
CA TYR A 74 -11.86 12.55 -5.92
C TYR A 74 -10.44 12.28 -6.42
N TYR A 75 -9.76 13.27 -7.00
CA TYR A 75 -8.36 13.15 -7.39
C TYR A 75 -7.44 12.97 -6.18
N ILE A 76 -7.66 13.76 -5.12
CA ILE A 76 -6.91 13.63 -3.87
C ILE A 76 -7.15 12.25 -3.24
N ALA A 77 -8.41 11.77 -3.24
CA ALA A 77 -8.75 10.43 -2.77
C ALA A 77 -8.00 9.34 -3.55
N VAL A 78 -7.92 9.46 -4.89
CA VAL A 78 -7.20 8.48 -5.75
C VAL A 78 -5.69 8.52 -5.47
N PHE A 79 -5.09 9.70 -5.38
CA PHE A 79 -3.70 9.83 -4.99
C PHE A 79 -3.44 9.14 -3.66
N SER A 80 -4.25 9.44 -2.65
CA SER A 80 -4.12 8.83 -1.32
C SER A 80 -4.26 7.30 -1.37
N MET A 81 -5.21 6.75 -2.13
CA MET A 81 -5.36 5.29 -2.32
C MET A 81 -4.09 4.66 -2.90
N VAL A 82 -3.56 5.24 -3.98
CA VAL A 82 -2.33 4.73 -4.62
C VAL A 82 -1.16 4.86 -3.66
N PHE A 83 -1.02 5.98 -2.97
CA PHE A 83 0.02 6.23 -1.98
C PHE A 83 -0.06 5.27 -0.79
N MET A 84 -1.25 5.02 -0.25
CA MET A 84 -1.47 4.05 0.82
C MET A 84 -0.98 2.65 0.45
N VAL A 85 -1.38 2.15 -0.73
CA VAL A 85 -0.99 0.81 -1.18
C VAL A 85 0.50 0.72 -1.46
N THR A 86 1.03 1.66 -2.24
CA THR A 86 2.42 1.62 -2.71
C THR A 86 3.43 1.97 -1.62
N GLY A 87 3.02 2.76 -0.64
CA GLY A 87 3.82 3.05 0.55
C GLY A 87 3.83 1.89 1.54
N ALA A 88 2.67 1.30 1.84
CA ALA A 88 2.61 0.24 2.83
C ALA A 88 3.13 -1.12 2.32
N ALA A 89 2.95 -1.44 1.03
CA ALA A 89 3.33 -2.74 0.52
C ALA A 89 4.83 -3.06 0.69
N PRO A 90 5.80 -2.20 0.32
CA PRO A 90 7.23 -2.48 0.54
C PRO A 90 7.60 -2.68 2.01
N LEU A 91 6.90 -2.00 2.94
CA LEU A 91 7.13 -2.16 4.37
C LEU A 91 6.87 -3.59 4.84
N VAL A 92 5.96 -4.32 4.20
CA VAL A 92 5.64 -5.71 4.56
C VAL A 92 6.86 -6.62 4.42
N SER A 93 7.63 -6.49 3.33
CA SER A 93 8.87 -7.26 3.16
C SER A 93 9.91 -6.92 4.23
N VAL A 94 10.04 -5.64 4.56
CA VAL A 94 10.94 -5.12 5.59
C VAL A 94 10.56 -5.69 6.95
N ALA A 95 9.31 -5.54 7.38
CA ALA A 95 8.83 -6.00 8.68
C ALA A 95 9.06 -7.51 8.89
N PHE A 96 8.79 -8.32 7.87
CA PHE A 96 8.98 -9.77 7.99
C PHE A 96 10.42 -10.25 7.76
N ARG A 97 11.30 -9.42 7.23
CA ARG A 97 12.75 -9.66 7.31
C ARG A 97 13.27 -9.47 8.73
N PHE A 98 12.85 -8.41 9.41
CA PHE A 98 13.23 -8.18 10.81
C PHE A 98 12.77 -9.31 11.73
N THR A 99 11.56 -9.84 11.52
CA THR A 99 11.06 -10.98 12.31
C THR A 99 11.60 -12.34 11.85
N LYS A 100 12.44 -12.38 10.80
CA LYS A 100 13.01 -13.60 10.22
C LYS A 100 11.97 -14.67 9.86
N SER A 101 10.79 -14.25 9.39
CA SER A 101 9.64 -15.13 9.09
C SER A 101 9.88 -15.98 7.86
N HIS A 102 9.72 -17.30 7.94
CA HIS A 102 9.95 -18.21 6.80
C HIS A 102 8.90 -18.06 5.69
N TRP A 103 7.64 -17.87 6.06
CA TRP A 103 6.51 -17.78 5.13
C TRP A 103 6.52 -16.51 4.24
N ARG A 104 7.34 -15.51 4.58
CA ARG A 104 7.45 -14.25 3.84
C ARG A 104 8.12 -14.39 2.46
N ARG A 105 8.97 -15.38 2.29
CA ARG A 105 9.86 -15.48 1.12
C ARG A 105 9.16 -15.38 -0.24
N PRO A 106 8.00 -16.04 -0.47
CA PRO A 106 7.27 -15.87 -1.72
C PRO A 106 6.65 -14.48 -1.90
N LEU A 107 6.36 -13.75 -0.80
CA LEU A 107 5.70 -12.45 -0.88
C LEU A 107 6.68 -11.26 -0.94
N SER A 108 7.93 -11.43 -0.52
CA SER A 108 8.87 -10.32 -0.38
C SER A 108 9.04 -9.52 -1.68
N ARG A 109 9.31 -10.19 -2.80
CA ARG A 109 9.45 -9.51 -4.09
C ARG A 109 8.15 -8.90 -4.59
N VAL A 110 7.03 -9.59 -4.41
CA VAL A 110 5.71 -9.06 -4.79
C VAL A 110 5.44 -7.75 -4.06
N SER A 111 5.74 -7.69 -2.77
CA SER A 111 5.55 -6.47 -1.98
C SER A 111 6.49 -5.33 -2.42
N GLU A 112 7.75 -5.65 -2.73
CA GLU A 112 8.74 -4.67 -3.17
C GLU A 112 8.47 -4.10 -4.57
N LEU A 113 7.83 -4.87 -5.47
CA LEU A 113 7.47 -4.39 -6.80
C LEU A 113 6.49 -3.20 -6.77
N PHE A 114 5.71 -3.05 -5.69
CA PHE A 114 4.88 -1.86 -5.50
C PHE A 114 5.70 -0.56 -5.39
N ALA A 115 6.99 -0.62 -5.10
CA ALA A 115 7.88 0.54 -5.14
C ALA A 115 7.95 1.17 -6.55
N ILE A 116 7.87 0.36 -7.62
CA ILE A 116 7.85 0.88 -9.00
C ILE A 116 6.53 1.63 -9.26
N VAL A 117 5.42 1.12 -8.73
CA VAL A 117 4.12 1.82 -8.80
C VAL A 117 4.19 3.13 -8.01
N GLY A 118 5.01 3.18 -6.96
CA GLY A 118 5.26 4.39 -6.17
C GLY A 118 5.75 5.59 -6.99
N ILE A 119 6.39 5.37 -8.16
CA ILE A 119 6.77 6.46 -9.09
C ILE A 119 5.54 7.24 -9.55
N LEU A 120 4.38 6.58 -9.67
CA LEU A 120 3.12 7.23 -10.02
C LEU A 120 2.71 8.28 -8.97
N ASN A 121 3.04 8.05 -7.68
CA ASN A 121 2.75 9.02 -6.62
C ASN A 121 3.46 10.35 -6.85
N LEU A 122 4.70 10.34 -7.36
CA LEU A 122 5.43 11.58 -7.65
C LEU A 122 4.72 12.38 -8.75
N LEU A 123 4.24 11.70 -9.79
CA LEU A 123 3.52 12.34 -10.89
C LEU A 123 2.16 12.88 -10.41
N MET A 124 1.43 12.10 -9.63
CA MET A 124 0.13 12.50 -9.10
C MET A 124 0.23 13.57 -8.01
N PHE A 125 1.37 13.67 -7.33
CA PHE A 125 1.57 14.69 -6.28
C PHE A 125 1.80 16.10 -6.85
N ILE A 126 2.33 16.22 -8.06
CA ILE A 126 2.61 17.54 -8.69
C ILE A 126 1.37 18.46 -8.71
N PRO A 127 0.20 18.03 -9.23
CA PRO A 127 -1.01 18.86 -9.19
C PRO A 127 -1.46 19.22 -7.78
N LEU A 128 -1.28 18.31 -6.81
CA LEU A 128 -1.70 18.52 -5.43
C LEU A 128 -0.96 19.67 -4.75
N MET A 129 0.28 19.94 -5.17
CA MET A 129 1.05 21.09 -4.64
C MET A 129 0.41 22.44 -5.00
N PHE A 130 -0.35 22.51 -6.10
CA PHE A 130 -1.05 23.73 -6.51
C PHE A 130 -2.45 23.85 -5.91
N LEU A 131 -3.01 22.73 -5.43
CA LEU A 131 -4.36 22.65 -4.89
C LEU A 131 -4.44 22.92 -3.40
N LEU A 132 -3.35 22.69 -2.66
CA LEU A 132 -3.36 22.86 -1.20
C LEU A 132 -3.47 24.34 -0.85
N PRO A 133 -4.53 24.78 -0.10
CA PRO A 133 -4.67 26.16 0.32
C PRO A 133 -3.48 26.61 1.18
N SER A 134 -3.09 27.87 1.06
CA SER A 134 -2.03 28.46 1.88
C SER A 134 -2.36 28.39 3.38
N ILE A 135 -1.34 28.42 4.24
CA ILE A 135 -1.54 28.43 5.69
C ILE A 135 -2.22 29.73 6.12
N GLY A 136 -1.82 30.86 5.55
CA GLY A 136 -2.38 32.18 5.86
C GLY A 136 -3.14 32.77 4.69
N ASN A 137 -4.25 33.44 4.94
CA ASN A 137 -5.02 34.18 3.97
C ASN A 137 -5.12 35.67 4.37
N PRO A 138 -4.49 36.58 3.63
CA PRO A 138 -4.60 38.02 3.89
C PRO A 138 -6.01 38.56 3.70
N GLU A 139 -6.81 37.95 2.79
CA GLU A 139 -8.17 38.41 2.49
C GLU A 139 -9.16 38.06 3.60
N ALA A 140 -8.87 37.05 4.41
CA ALA A 140 -9.66 36.66 5.57
C ALA A 140 -9.20 37.32 6.88
N ALA A 141 -8.32 38.31 6.79
CA ALA A 141 -7.78 39.01 7.96
C ALA A 141 -8.89 39.72 8.77
N VAL A 142 -8.94 39.47 10.07
CA VAL A 142 -9.84 40.13 11.00
C VAL A 142 -9.01 41.01 11.92
N GLY A 143 -9.34 42.32 11.99
CA GLY A 143 -8.61 43.26 12.85
C GLY A 143 -7.14 43.52 12.43
N GLY A 144 -6.77 43.24 11.19
CA GLY A 144 -5.40 43.43 10.67
C GLY A 144 -4.44 42.27 10.93
N GLU A 145 -4.89 41.26 11.64
CA GLU A 145 -4.12 40.03 11.83
C GLU A 145 -4.41 39.02 10.72
N LEU A 146 -3.35 38.35 10.22
CA LEU A 146 -3.45 37.31 9.19
C LEU A 146 -4.30 36.15 9.74
N ALA A 147 -5.39 35.79 9.04
CA ALA A 147 -6.14 34.59 9.38
C ALA A 147 -5.32 33.35 9.00
N VAL A 148 -5.03 32.48 9.97
CA VAL A 148 -4.19 31.31 9.82
C VAL A 148 -5.01 30.04 9.95
N ARG A 149 -4.91 29.18 8.94
CA ARG A 149 -5.48 27.82 8.94
C ARG A 149 -4.76 26.94 9.97
N ARG A 150 -5.49 26.14 10.71
CA ARG A 150 -4.89 25.20 11.65
C ARG A 150 -4.19 24.06 10.90
N THR A 151 -2.90 23.97 11.11
CA THR A 151 -2.04 22.91 10.54
C THR A 151 -1.11 22.36 11.61
N ILE A 152 -0.44 21.25 11.32
CA ILE A 152 0.62 20.71 12.17
C ILE A 152 1.89 21.57 12.17
N TRP A 153 2.01 22.49 11.22
CA TRP A 153 3.20 23.31 11.02
C TRP A 153 3.25 24.54 11.96
N LEU A 154 2.19 24.76 12.75
CA LEU A 154 2.06 25.85 13.72
C LEU A 154 2.45 27.20 13.11
N GLU A 155 3.60 27.74 13.50
CA GLU A 155 4.18 29.01 13.05
C GLU A 155 5.15 28.85 11.86
N GLY A 156 5.07 27.74 11.15
CA GLY A 156 5.94 27.45 10.01
C GLY A 156 5.75 28.47 8.85
N PRO A 157 6.75 28.60 7.97
CA PRO A 157 6.60 29.41 6.75
C PRO A 157 5.41 28.94 5.92
N ILE A 158 4.74 29.87 5.23
CA ILE A 158 3.52 29.61 4.43
C ILE A 158 3.67 28.43 3.47
N GLY A 159 4.85 28.23 2.89
CA GLY A 159 5.16 27.11 1.99
C GLY A 159 5.63 25.81 2.67
N ALA A 160 5.67 25.74 4.01
CA ALA A 160 6.19 24.58 4.73
C ALA A 160 5.46 23.27 4.36
N PRO A 161 4.11 23.20 4.31
CA PRO A 161 3.41 21.98 3.90
C PRO A 161 3.86 21.48 2.53
N HIS A 162 3.87 22.37 1.54
CA HIS A 162 4.24 22.01 0.18
C HIS A 162 5.65 21.43 0.08
N ALA A 163 6.63 22.05 0.76
CA ALA A 163 8.01 21.62 0.74
C ALA A 163 8.22 20.27 1.43
N TRP A 164 7.67 20.10 2.64
CA TRP A 164 7.88 18.90 3.43
C TRP A 164 7.09 17.71 2.92
N ASP A 165 5.87 17.93 2.39
CA ASP A 165 5.08 16.88 1.76
C ASP A 165 5.79 16.33 0.52
N LEU A 166 6.31 17.23 -0.34
CA LEU A 166 7.07 16.84 -1.52
C LEU A 166 8.33 16.06 -1.15
N VAL A 167 9.14 16.59 -0.23
CA VAL A 167 10.35 15.92 0.25
C VAL A 167 10.02 14.56 0.85
N GLY A 168 8.93 14.48 1.60
CA GLY A 168 8.44 13.24 2.19
C GLY A 168 8.04 12.21 1.15
N VAL A 169 7.21 12.57 0.18
CA VAL A 169 6.78 11.66 -0.90
C VAL A 169 7.98 11.19 -1.72
N ILE A 170 8.91 12.09 -2.09
CA ILE A 170 10.17 11.73 -2.75
C ILE A 170 10.96 10.74 -1.89
N GLY A 171 11.09 11.03 -0.59
CA GLY A 171 11.82 10.19 0.36
C GLY A 171 11.28 8.76 0.43
N VAL A 172 9.95 8.59 0.53
CA VAL A 172 9.30 7.27 0.51
C VAL A 172 9.55 6.54 -0.80
N VAL A 173 9.34 7.20 -1.94
CA VAL A 173 9.51 6.56 -3.25
C VAL A 173 10.96 6.17 -3.50
N VAL A 174 11.90 7.07 -3.27
CA VAL A 174 13.33 6.81 -3.48
C VAL A 174 13.82 5.70 -2.56
N THR A 175 13.47 5.74 -1.29
CA THR A 175 13.91 4.71 -0.33
C THR A 175 13.31 3.34 -0.68
N SER A 176 12.03 3.26 -1.06
CA SER A 176 11.41 2.00 -1.50
C SER A 176 12.06 1.43 -2.77
N MET A 177 12.44 2.28 -3.71
CA MET A 177 13.17 1.89 -4.91
C MET A 177 14.58 1.36 -4.59
N PHE A 178 15.28 1.97 -3.62
CA PHE A 178 16.56 1.44 -3.15
C PHE A 178 16.42 0.10 -2.44
N ILE A 179 15.37 -0.11 -1.65
CA ILE A 179 15.05 -1.42 -1.03
C ILE A 179 14.83 -2.47 -2.11
N LEU A 180 13.99 -2.17 -3.11
CA LEU A 180 13.73 -3.06 -4.24
C LEU A 180 15.03 -3.38 -5.00
N TRP A 181 15.83 -2.38 -5.34
CA TRP A 181 17.08 -2.56 -6.05
C TRP A 181 18.06 -3.45 -5.27
N LEU A 182 18.29 -3.14 -4.00
CA LEU A 182 19.23 -3.88 -3.15
C LEU A 182 18.77 -5.34 -2.93
N SER A 183 17.46 -5.55 -2.76
CA SER A 183 16.87 -6.88 -2.66
C SER A 183 16.95 -7.65 -3.97
N ALA A 184 16.76 -6.99 -5.12
CA ALA A 184 16.78 -7.62 -6.44
C ALA A 184 18.19 -7.90 -6.98
N LEU A 185 19.21 -7.33 -6.40
CA LEU A 185 20.61 -7.36 -6.87
C LEU A 185 21.14 -8.79 -7.10
N PRO A 186 21.00 -9.74 -6.15
CA PRO A 186 21.44 -11.13 -6.38
C PRO A 186 20.68 -11.82 -7.50
N ASP A 187 19.37 -11.59 -7.58
CA ASP A 187 18.51 -12.21 -8.59
C ASP A 187 18.81 -11.70 -9.99
N MET A 188 19.07 -10.38 -10.13
CA MET A 188 19.49 -9.79 -11.39
C MET A 188 20.86 -10.34 -11.84
N ALA A 189 21.80 -10.48 -10.90
CA ALA A 189 23.11 -11.06 -11.19
C ALA A 189 23.03 -12.50 -11.66
N GLU A 190 22.14 -13.30 -11.08
CA GLU A 190 21.92 -14.68 -11.48
C GLU A 190 21.18 -14.78 -12.82
N CYS A 191 20.11 -14.00 -12.99
CA CYS A 191 19.28 -14.05 -14.19
C CYS A 191 19.89 -13.36 -15.41
N ARG A 192 20.95 -12.55 -15.28
CA ARG A 192 21.59 -11.85 -16.42
C ARG A 192 22.09 -12.79 -17.51
N HIS A 193 22.47 -14.02 -17.14
CA HIS A 193 22.97 -15.03 -18.07
C HIS A 193 21.88 -15.70 -18.92
N THR A 194 20.65 -15.76 -18.37
CA THR A 194 19.47 -16.34 -19.03
C THR A 194 18.57 -15.29 -19.68
N ALA A 195 18.72 -14.02 -19.30
CA ALA A 195 17.97 -12.91 -19.86
C ALA A 195 18.44 -12.53 -21.26
N THR A 196 17.55 -11.95 -22.07
CA THR A 196 17.83 -11.49 -23.44
C THR A 196 17.38 -10.05 -23.67
N GLY A 197 17.93 -9.37 -24.67
CA GLY A 197 17.54 -8.02 -25.08
C GLY A 197 17.70 -6.97 -23.97
N PHE A 198 16.72 -6.08 -23.85
CA PHE A 198 16.71 -4.97 -22.87
C PHE A 198 16.89 -5.46 -21.42
N ARG A 199 16.27 -6.60 -21.03
CA ARG A 199 16.43 -7.15 -19.67
C ARG A 199 17.87 -7.56 -19.37
N ARG A 200 18.58 -8.16 -20.32
CA ARG A 200 20.01 -8.51 -20.15
C ARG A 200 20.84 -7.26 -19.90
N TRP A 201 20.59 -6.21 -20.68
CA TRP A 201 21.25 -4.93 -20.47
C TRP A 201 20.94 -4.34 -19.10
N LEU A 202 19.64 -4.29 -18.72
CA LEU A 202 19.18 -3.77 -17.43
C LEU A 202 19.81 -4.54 -16.27
N TYR A 203 19.75 -5.88 -16.30
CA TYR A 203 20.32 -6.72 -15.25
C TYR A 203 21.83 -6.58 -15.16
N SER A 204 22.53 -6.48 -16.29
CA SER A 204 23.99 -6.28 -16.31
C SER A 204 24.39 -4.94 -15.71
N LYS A 205 23.61 -3.89 -15.96
CA LYS A 205 23.86 -2.54 -15.42
C LYS A 205 23.51 -2.45 -13.93
N LEU A 206 22.33 -2.93 -13.53
CA LEU A 206 21.85 -2.81 -12.16
C LEU A 206 22.50 -3.80 -11.20
N SER A 207 22.92 -5.00 -11.65
CA SER A 207 23.61 -5.96 -10.80
C SER A 207 25.08 -5.60 -10.54
N GLY A 208 25.65 -4.73 -11.38
CA GLY A 208 27.05 -4.31 -11.25
C GLY A 208 28.02 -5.49 -11.13
N ASN A 209 28.97 -5.36 -10.22
CA ASN A 209 29.97 -6.40 -9.92
C ASN A 209 29.52 -7.31 -8.75
N TRP A 210 28.27 -7.78 -8.79
CA TRP A 210 27.80 -8.76 -7.81
C TRP A 210 28.34 -10.15 -8.11
N TYR A 211 29.20 -10.65 -7.22
CA TYR A 211 29.82 -11.98 -7.30
C TYR A 211 29.34 -12.92 -6.18
N GLY A 212 28.48 -12.49 -5.29
CA GLY A 212 27.97 -13.30 -4.18
C GLY A 212 28.99 -13.59 -3.09
N THR A 213 30.01 -12.72 -2.90
CA THR A 213 31.00 -12.86 -1.82
C THR A 213 30.35 -12.64 -0.46
N LYS A 214 30.93 -13.23 0.61
CA LYS A 214 30.44 -13.06 1.99
C LYS A 214 30.33 -11.58 2.36
N ARG A 215 31.29 -10.75 1.93
CA ARG A 215 31.27 -9.31 2.18
C ARG A 215 30.07 -8.62 1.51
N GLN A 216 29.75 -9.00 0.25
CA GLN A 216 28.59 -8.44 -0.48
C GLN A 216 27.26 -8.85 0.17
N TRP A 217 27.12 -10.13 0.57
CA TRP A 217 25.94 -10.59 1.30
C TRP A 217 25.73 -9.88 2.63
N ASN A 218 26.82 -9.70 3.41
CA ASN A 218 26.74 -8.95 4.67
C ASN A 218 26.36 -7.48 4.44
N ALA A 219 26.95 -6.83 3.44
CA ALA A 219 26.62 -5.46 3.07
C ALA A 219 25.15 -5.32 2.62
N GLN A 220 24.64 -6.27 1.82
CA GLN A 220 23.24 -6.28 1.39
C GLN A 220 22.30 -6.44 2.59
N LYS A 221 22.54 -7.40 3.48
CA LYS A 221 21.71 -7.62 4.69
C LYS A 221 21.71 -6.39 5.58
N ALA A 222 22.88 -5.78 5.82
CA ALA A 222 22.99 -4.56 6.61
C ALA A 222 22.29 -3.37 5.94
N GLY A 223 22.45 -3.21 4.61
CA GLY A 223 21.80 -2.17 3.84
C GLY A 223 20.26 -2.31 3.85
N LEU A 224 19.73 -3.53 3.66
CA LEU A 224 18.29 -3.78 3.74
C LEU A 224 17.72 -3.49 5.14
N ALA A 225 18.48 -3.79 6.20
CA ALA A 225 18.07 -3.49 7.57
C ALA A 225 18.05 -1.97 7.81
N LEU A 226 19.12 -1.27 7.44
CA LEU A 226 19.23 0.19 7.61
C LEU A 226 18.17 0.94 6.79
N LEU A 227 18.07 0.65 5.48
CA LEU A 227 17.07 1.25 4.60
C LEU A 227 15.65 0.91 5.05
N GLY A 228 15.43 -0.30 5.55
CA GLY A 228 14.12 -0.73 6.05
C GLY A 228 13.69 0.05 7.29
N ALA A 229 14.60 0.29 8.25
CA ALA A 229 14.31 1.10 9.41
C ALA A 229 14.03 2.56 9.02
N PHE A 230 14.86 3.13 8.15
CA PHE A 230 14.67 4.49 7.64
C PHE A 230 13.35 4.62 6.87
N TYR A 231 13.02 3.62 6.02
CA TYR A 231 11.76 3.58 5.27
C TYR A 231 10.54 3.57 6.18
N PHE A 232 10.57 2.75 7.24
CA PHE A 232 9.50 2.70 8.22
C PHE A 232 9.25 4.08 8.84
N MET A 233 10.31 4.74 9.32
CA MET A 233 10.19 6.06 9.96
C MET A 233 9.68 7.11 8.97
N THR A 234 10.24 7.14 7.76
CA THR A 234 9.86 8.10 6.72
C THR A 234 8.41 7.89 6.28
N LEU A 235 7.98 6.64 6.09
CA LEU A 235 6.61 6.32 5.69
C LEU A 235 5.60 6.79 6.74
N ILE A 236 5.83 6.48 8.02
CA ILE A 236 4.92 6.90 9.10
C ILE A 236 4.83 8.44 9.14
N PHE A 237 5.97 9.12 9.08
CA PHE A 237 6.00 10.58 9.04
C PHE A 237 5.19 11.14 7.86
N VAL A 238 5.43 10.63 6.66
CA VAL A 238 4.75 11.16 5.45
C VAL A 238 3.26 10.87 5.46
N GLN A 239 2.85 9.69 5.94
CA GLN A 239 1.42 9.39 6.08
C GLN A 239 0.76 10.32 7.10
N PHE A 240 1.46 10.64 8.18
CA PHE A 240 0.98 11.60 9.16
C PHE A 240 0.78 12.99 8.54
N VAL A 241 1.76 13.47 7.80
CA VAL A 241 1.74 14.79 7.17
C VAL A 241 0.66 14.87 6.09
N ILE A 242 0.60 13.92 5.16
CA ILE A 242 -0.41 13.89 4.08
C ILE A 242 -1.84 13.83 4.65
N SER A 243 -2.09 13.01 5.67
CA SER A 243 -3.41 12.93 6.29
C SER A 243 -3.80 14.20 7.02
N SER A 244 -2.82 14.89 7.60
CA SER A 244 -3.06 16.15 8.29
C SER A 244 -3.29 17.30 7.31
N ASP A 245 -2.45 17.45 6.29
CA ASP A 245 -2.48 18.63 5.42
C ASP A 245 -3.57 18.54 4.34
N TYR A 246 -3.82 17.34 3.77
CA TYR A 246 -4.83 17.15 2.72
C TYR A 246 -6.19 16.65 3.21
N ALA A 247 -6.37 16.42 4.51
CA ALA A 247 -7.65 16.03 5.07
C ALA A 247 -7.99 16.81 6.33
N GLN A 248 -7.30 16.59 7.43
CA GLN A 248 -7.70 17.08 8.74
C GLN A 248 -7.72 18.61 8.80
N SER A 249 -6.69 19.28 8.27
CA SER A 249 -6.58 20.73 8.29
C SER A 249 -7.55 21.44 7.35
N LEU A 250 -8.16 20.71 6.41
CA LEU A 250 -9.13 21.23 5.45
C LEU A 250 -10.58 21.16 5.96
N ILE A 251 -10.83 20.41 7.04
CA ILE A 251 -12.16 20.36 7.68
C ILE A 251 -12.16 21.28 8.90
N PRO A 252 -12.90 22.39 8.88
CA PRO A 252 -12.94 23.33 9.98
C PRO A 252 -13.40 22.66 11.28
N GLY A 253 -12.67 22.89 12.37
CA GLY A 253 -13.00 22.35 13.69
C GLY A 253 -12.52 20.92 13.94
N TRP A 254 -11.95 20.22 12.97
CA TRP A 254 -11.45 18.87 13.18
C TRP A 254 -10.09 18.87 13.91
N LYS A 255 -10.10 18.42 15.15
CA LYS A 255 -8.92 18.31 16.02
C LYS A 255 -8.81 16.89 16.54
N ASP A 256 -8.07 16.05 15.84
CA ASP A 256 -7.98 14.64 16.18
C ASP A 256 -6.54 14.13 16.00
N SER A 257 -5.90 13.72 17.08
CA SER A 257 -4.58 13.13 17.06
C SER A 257 -4.59 11.63 16.69
N ILE A 258 -5.76 10.98 16.71
CA ILE A 258 -5.91 9.56 16.40
C ILE A 258 -6.06 9.35 14.88
N PHE A 259 -6.60 10.32 14.16
CA PHE A 259 -6.89 10.20 12.73
C PHE A 259 -5.67 9.82 11.88
N PRO A 260 -4.48 10.45 12.02
CA PRO A 260 -3.28 10.04 11.26
C PRO A 260 -2.86 8.60 11.53
N VAL A 261 -3.13 8.08 12.73
CA VAL A 261 -2.88 6.67 13.07
C VAL A 261 -3.88 5.76 12.35
N ILE A 262 -5.18 6.13 12.33
CA ILE A 262 -6.21 5.38 11.57
C ILE A 262 -5.85 5.36 10.09
N TYR A 263 -5.41 6.50 9.54
CA TYR A 263 -4.96 6.62 8.16
C TYR A 263 -3.79 5.65 7.87
N THR A 264 -2.79 5.63 8.74
CA THR A 264 -1.63 4.74 8.61
C THR A 264 -2.03 3.26 8.69
N ILE A 265 -2.91 2.88 9.63
CA ILE A 265 -3.38 1.50 9.76
C ILE A 265 -4.23 1.10 8.55
N THR A 266 -5.05 2.00 8.01
CA THR A 266 -5.78 1.77 6.76
C THR A 266 -4.82 1.53 5.59
N SER A 267 -3.74 2.29 5.51
CA SER A 267 -2.67 2.10 4.53
C SER A 267 -2.02 0.71 4.64
N LEU A 268 -1.65 0.30 5.87
CA LEU A 268 -1.09 -1.04 6.12
C LEU A 268 -2.09 -2.14 5.72
N GLN A 269 -3.36 -1.95 6.01
CA GLN A 269 -4.43 -2.89 5.68
C GLN A 269 -4.61 -3.02 4.17
N MET A 270 -4.68 -1.90 3.44
CA MET A 270 -4.79 -1.87 1.98
C MET A 270 -3.54 -2.46 1.29
N GLY A 271 -2.35 -2.07 1.73
CA GLY A 271 -1.09 -2.56 1.17
C GLY A 271 -0.93 -4.06 1.37
N PHE A 272 -1.20 -4.56 2.57
CA PHE A 272 -1.13 -5.99 2.86
C PHE A 272 -2.23 -6.79 2.15
N GLY A 273 -3.45 -6.25 2.08
CA GLY A 273 -4.56 -6.81 1.30
C GLY A 273 -4.19 -6.95 -0.19
N SER A 274 -3.60 -5.90 -0.77
CA SER A 274 -3.15 -5.90 -2.18
C SER A 274 -2.09 -6.98 -2.45
N ILE A 275 -1.17 -7.21 -1.51
CA ILE A 275 -0.17 -8.29 -1.63
C ILE A 275 -0.87 -9.66 -1.62
N LEU A 276 -1.82 -9.91 -0.71
CA LEU A 276 -2.52 -11.20 -0.64
C LEU A 276 -3.35 -11.49 -1.90
N VAL A 277 -4.04 -10.48 -2.43
CA VAL A 277 -4.78 -10.58 -3.70
C VAL A 277 -3.82 -10.88 -4.86
N THR A 278 -2.72 -10.14 -4.96
CA THR A 278 -1.71 -10.33 -6.00
C THR A 278 -1.10 -11.73 -5.93
N LEU A 279 -0.72 -12.20 -4.75
CA LEU A 279 -0.19 -13.56 -4.55
C LEU A 279 -1.18 -14.64 -4.98
N PHE A 280 -2.47 -14.45 -4.69
CA PHE A 280 -3.51 -15.38 -5.12
C PHE A 280 -3.61 -15.43 -6.66
N ILE A 281 -3.62 -14.26 -7.31
CA ILE A 281 -3.66 -14.12 -8.77
C ILE A 281 -2.45 -14.82 -9.40
N ILE A 282 -1.25 -14.53 -8.90
CA ILE A 282 -0.01 -15.11 -9.40
C ILE A 282 0.03 -16.62 -9.20
N ARG A 283 -0.40 -17.09 -8.01
CA ARG A 283 -0.50 -18.50 -7.71
C ARG A 283 -1.46 -19.22 -8.67
N ARG A 284 -2.67 -18.67 -8.86
CA ARG A 284 -3.77 -19.33 -9.59
C ARG A 284 -3.62 -19.28 -11.10
N TRP A 285 -3.19 -18.12 -11.63
CA TRP A 285 -3.12 -17.86 -13.07
C TRP A 285 -1.70 -17.61 -13.61
N GLY A 286 -0.75 -17.32 -12.74
CA GLY A 286 0.66 -17.10 -13.11
C GLY A 286 1.49 -18.39 -13.16
N GLY A 287 0.96 -19.54 -12.74
CA GLY A 287 1.71 -20.80 -12.71
C GLY A 287 2.77 -20.88 -11.61
N TYR A 288 2.60 -20.16 -10.51
CA TYR A 288 3.54 -20.18 -9.37
C TYR A 288 3.06 -21.03 -8.18
N GLU A 289 2.19 -22.01 -8.41
CA GLU A 289 1.68 -22.88 -7.35
C GLU A 289 2.79 -23.66 -6.62
N GLY A 290 3.82 -24.09 -7.35
CA GLY A 290 4.99 -24.79 -6.80
C GLY A 290 5.94 -23.90 -5.98
N TYR A 291 5.75 -22.59 -5.99
CA TYR A 291 6.61 -21.63 -5.27
C TYR A 291 5.86 -20.91 -4.14
N ILE A 292 4.55 -20.75 -4.25
CA ILE A 292 3.72 -20.02 -3.28
C ILE A 292 2.86 -21.01 -2.51
N GLY A 293 3.29 -21.41 -1.32
CA GLY A 293 2.58 -22.34 -0.46
C GLY A 293 1.35 -21.72 0.23
N LYS A 294 0.41 -22.57 0.66
CA LYS A 294 -0.73 -22.14 1.48
C LYS A 294 -0.31 -21.57 2.84
N SER A 295 0.87 -21.94 3.35
CA SER A 295 1.48 -21.39 4.56
C SER A 295 1.63 -19.87 4.53
N THR A 296 1.95 -19.30 3.36
CA THR A 296 2.04 -17.85 3.15
C THR A 296 0.69 -17.18 3.38
N PHE A 297 -0.39 -17.73 2.82
CA PHE A 297 -1.76 -17.21 3.01
C PHE A 297 -2.23 -17.38 4.44
N TRP A 298 -2.00 -18.56 5.05
CA TRP A 298 -2.39 -18.83 6.42
C TRP A 298 -1.71 -17.90 7.42
N SER A 299 -0.41 -17.66 7.27
CA SER A 299 0.31 -16.72 8.14
C SER A 299 -0.08 -15.28 7.84
N GLY A 300 -0.20 -14.92 6.56
CA GLY A 300 -0.67 -13.60 6.13
C GLY A 300 -2.08 -13.27 6.64
N SER A 301 -2.99 -14.25 6.65
CA SER A 301 -4.35 -14.02 7.16
C SER A 301 -4.39 -13.63 8.65
N LYS A 302 -3.46 -14.15 9.46
CA LYS A 302 -3.36 -13.78 10.89
C LYS A 302 -2.88 -12.34 11.04
N VAL A 303 -1.94 -11.92 10.20
CA VAL A 303 -1.44 -10.53 10.19
C VAL A 303 -2.55 -9.58 9.74
N LEU A 304 -3.26 -9.91 8.65
CA LEU A 304 -4.37 -9.08 8.18
C LEU A 304 -5.47 -8.98 9.23
N LEU A 305 -5.82 -10.09 9.90
CA LEU A 305 -6.77 -10.09 11.00
C LEU A 305 -6.32 -9.19 12.16
N GLY A 306 -5.04 -9.25 12.53
CA GLY A 306 -4.47 -8.39 13.58
C GLY A 306 -4.56 -6.90 13.21
N ILE A 307 -4.22 -6.54 11.96
CA ILE A 307 -4.35 -5.15 11.47
C ILE A 307 -5.83 -4.72 11.46
N THR A 308 -6.75 -5.61 11.06
CA THR A 308 -8.20 -5.35 11.05
C THR A 308 -8.74 -5.07 12.45
N LEU A 309 -8.30 -5.84 13.45
CA LEU A 309 -8.65 -5.59 14.86
C LEU A 309 -8.04 -4.29 15.40
N LEU A 310 -6.82 -3.99 14.99
CA LEU A 310 -6.16 -2.74 15.35
C LEU A 310 -6.88 -1.53 14.74
N TRP A 311 -7.37 -1.67 13.52
CA TRP A 311 -8.13 -0.62 12.84
C TRP A 311 -9.43 -0.28 13.60
N VAL A 312 -10.24 -1.28 13.95
CA VAL A 312 -11.49 -1.04 14.70
C VAL A 312 -11.23 -0.52 16.12
N TYR A 313 -10.14 -0.95 16.75
CA TYR A 313 -9.73 -0.41 18.04
C TYR A 313 -9.48 1.10 17.99
N HIS A 314 -8.74 1.58 16.98
CA HIS A 314 -8.48 3.02 16.83
C HIS A 314 -9.73 3.79 16.40
N LEU A 315 -10.60 3.18 15.59
CA LEU A 315 -11.89 3.76 15.27
C LEU A 315 -12.75 3.92 16.56
N PHE A 316 -12.76 2.91 17.43
CA PHE A 316 -13.42 3.01 18.72
C PHE A 316 -12.79 4.08 19.61
N ALA A 317 -11.46 4.18 19.64
CA ALA A 317 -10.74 5.21 20.39
C ALA A 317 -11.10 6.62 19.89
N PHE A 318 -11.22 6.81 18.56
CA PHE A 318 -11.73 8.04 17.97
C PHE A 318 -13.13 8.38 18.48
N PHE A 319 -14.08 7.45 18.41
CA PHE A 319 -15.45 7.69 18.87
C PHE A 319 -15.53 8.02 20.36
N ILE A 320 -14.82 7.28 21.20
CA ILE A 320 -14.88 7.49 22.65
C ILE A 320 -14.31 8.86 23.04
N THR A 321 -13.24 9.32 22.34
CA THR A 321 -12.65 10.64 22.59
C THR A 321 -13.64 11.75 22.27
N PHE A 322 -14.31 11.70 21.13
CA PHE A 322 -15.32 12.70 20.76
C PHE A 322 -16.56 12.61 21.65
N TRP A 323 -16.97 11.42 22.04
CA TRP A 323 -18.13 11.21 22.91
C TRP A 323 -17.90 11.76 24.32
N TYR A 324 -16.70 11.58 24.88
CA TYR A 324 -16.33 12.15 26.18
C TYR A 324 -16.09 13.66 26.09
N GLY A 325 -15.45 14.16 25.05
CA GLY A 325 -15.12 15.57 24.87
C GLY A 325 -16.33 16.46 24.72
N ARG A 326 -17.38 16.01 24.01
CA ARG A 326 -18.65 16.72 23.75
C ARG A 326 -18.48 18.17 23.33
N LEU A 327 -17.40 18.50 22.61
CA LEU A 327 -17.18 19.83 22.12
C LEU A 327 -18.16 20.12 20.97
N GLU A 328 -18.92 21.22 21.06
CA GLU A 328 -19.89 21.60 20.02
C GLU A 328 -19.27 21.75 18.65
N ILE A 329 -18.05 22.28 18.59
CA ILE A 329 -17.27 22.44 17.36
C ILE A 329 -17.02 21.09 16.66
N GLU A 330 -16.79 20.03 17.43
CA GLU A 330 -16.49 18.70 16.91
C GLU A 330 -17.74 17.90 16.53
N GLN A 331 -18.91 18.25 17.06
CA GLN A 331 -20.16 17.55 16.75
C GLN A 331 -20.51 17.66 15.26
N ASN A 332 -20.30 18.81 14.63
CA ASN A 332 -20.57 19.00 13.21
C ASN A 332 -19.60 18.20 12.33
N VAL A 333 -18.35 18.02 12.76
CA VAL A 333 -17.38 17.14 12.08
C VAL A 333 -17.84 15.68 12.13
N LEU A 334 -18.34 15.21 13.29
CA LEU A 334 -18.89 13.86 13.40
C LEU A 334 -20.13 13.67 12.53
N LYS A 335 -21.07 14.63 12.57
CA LYS A 335 -22.26 14.62 11.70
C LYS A 335 -21.82 14.53 10.24
N TYR A 336 -20.90 15.38 9.83
CA TYR A 336 -20.41 15.44 8.47
C TYR A 336 -19.81 14.12 7.99
N LEU A 337 -18.85 13.58 8.76
CA LEU A 337 -18.07 12.42 8.32
C LEU A 337 -18.70 11.06 8.66
N VAL A 338 -19.66 11.00 9.62
CA VAL A 338 -20.06 9.71 10.20
C VAL A 338 -21.57 9.50 10.18
N THR A 339 -22.40 10.48 10.60
CA THR A 339 -23.83 10.22 10.84
C THR A 339 -24.77 10.82 9.81
N ASP A 340 -24.38 11.91 9.14
CA ASP A 340 -25.27 12.62 8.22
C ASP A 340 -24.75 12.53 6.77
N THR A 341 -23.88 13.47 6.33
CA THR A 341 -23.50 13.64 4.92
C THR A 341 -22.86 12.40 4.32
N TYR A 342 -21.87 11.80 4.98
CA TYR A 342 -21.15 10.63 4.51
C TYR A 342 -21.48 9.35 5.28
N ALA A 343 -22.64 9.27 5.95
CA ALA A 343 -23.06 8.13 6.76
C ALA A 343 -23.05 6.81 6.00
N ILE A 344 -23.60 6.80 4.79
CA ILE A 344 -23.67 5.59 3.95
C ILE A 344 -22.25 5.11 3.60
N VAL A 345 -21.37 6.04 3.18
CA VAL A 345 -19.98 5.72 2.82
C VAL A 345 -19.21 5.22 4.05
N PHE A 346 -19.48 5.79 5.23
CA PHE A 346 -18.93 5.32 6.49
C PHE A 346 -19.38 3.89 6.84
N LEU A 347 -20.66 3.57 6.67
CA LEU A 347 -21.16 2.21 6.91
C LEU A 347 -20.51 1.18 5.97
N PHE A 348 -20.37 1.52 4.69
CA PHE A 348 -19.62 0.68 3.75
C PHE A 348 -18.14 0.55 4.16
N ASN A 349 -17.49 1.66 4.56
CA ASN A 349 -16.13 1.61 5.06
C ASN A 349 -16.01 0.67 6.28
N LEU A 350 -16.90 0.78 7.27
CA LEU A 350 -16.91 -0.09 8.46
C LEU A 350 -17.15 -1.56 8.07
N ALA A 351 -18.11 -1.82 7.19
CA ALA A 351 -18.41 -3.17 6.73
C ALA A 351 -17.23 -3.83 6.01
N PHE A 352 -16.60 -3.12 5.07
CA PHE A 352 -15.54 -3.66 4.23
C PHE A 352 -14.14 -3.58 4.85
N SER A 353 -13.85 -2.65 5.74
CA SER A 353 -12.57 -2.60 6.45
C SER A 353 -12.54 -3.48 7.70
N PHE A 354 -13.70 -3.78 8.31
CA PHE A 354 -13.74 -4.56 9.54
C PHE A 354 -14.71 -5.75 9.48
N ALA A 355 -16.02 -5.54 9.40
CA ALA A 355 -17.02 -6.58 9.68
C ALA A 355 -16.90 -7.79 8.74
N LEU A 356 -16.83 -7.57 7.43
CA LEU A 356 -16.72 -8.65 6.44
C LEU A 356 -15.36 -9.34 6.46
N PRO A 357 -14.20 -8.64 6.46
CA PRO A 357 -12.90 -9.29 6.60
C PRO A 357 -12.77 -10.09 7.90
N PHE A 358 -13.26 -9.55 9.01
CA PHE A 358 -13.29 -10.26 10.29
C PHE A 358 -14.10 -11.54 10.19
N ALA A 359 -15.34 -11.48 9.67
CA ALA A 359 -16.20 -12.63 9.48
C ALA A 359 -15.56 -13.73 8.59
N VAL A 360 -14.86 -13.33 7.52
CA VAL A 360 -14.12 -14.25 6.64
C VAL A 360 -12.92 -14.87 7.38
N LEU A 361 -12.16 -14.06 8.12
CA LEU A 361 -10.90 -14.48 8.71
C LEU A 361 -11.04 -15.15 10.09
N ILE A 362 -12.18 -15.09 10.76
CA ILE A 362 -12.36 -15.76 12.05
C ILE A 362 -12.29 -17.29 11.91
N TRP A 363 -12.71 -17.83 10.76
CA TRP A 363 -12.78 -19.25 10.50
C TRP A 363 -11.44 -19.85 10.08
N ASN A 364 -10.91 -20.76 10.87
CA ASN A 364 -9.61 -21.39 10.63
C ASN A 364 -9.53 -22.14 9.28
N PRO A 365 -10.54 -22.89 8.82
CA PRO A 365 -10.52 -23.52 7.49
C PRO A 365 -10.37 -22.50 6.36
N VAL A 366 -11.05 -21.35 6.46
CA VAL A 366 -10.96 -20.27 5.46
C VAL A 366 -9.58 -19.63 5.45
N ARG A 367 -9.00 -19.36 6.63
CA ARG A 367 -7.63 -18.86 6.74
C ARG A 367 -6.57 -19.78 6.15
N ARG A 368 -6.78 -21.10 6.23
CA ARG A 368 -5.86 -22.12 5.67
C ARG A 368 -5.98 -22.27 4.16
N SER A 369 -6.99 -21.70 3.54
CA SER A 369 -7.14 -21.67 2.09
C SER A 369 -6.30 -20.55 1.46
N ALA A 370 -6.13 -20.56 0.14
CA ALA A 370 -5.51 -19.44 -0.56
C ALA A 370 -6.54 -18.34 -0.89
N TRP A 371 -7.80 -18.72 -1.15
CA TRP A 371 -8.85 -17.78 -1.56
C TRP A 371 -9.39 -16.94 -0.40
N GLY A 372 -9.48 -17.50 0.82
CA GLY A 372 -10.04 -16.77 1.97
C GLY A 372 -9.25 -15.50 2.32
N PRO A 373 -7.92 -15.58 2.54
CA PRO A 373 -7.10 -14.40 2.79
C PRO A 373 -7.09 -13.42 1.61
N ALA A 374 -7.17 -13.91 0.36
CA ALA A 374 -7.27 -13.05 -0.81
C ALA A 374 -8.61 -12.30 -0.88
N LEU A 375 -9.73 -12.99 -0.56
CA LEU A 375 -11.04 -12.35 -0.44
C LEU A 375 -11.03 -11.27 0.65
N ALA A 376 -10.53 -11.58 1.84
CA ALA A 376 -10.39 -10.58 2.90
C ALA A 376 -9.51 -9.40 2.46
N GLY A 377 -8.42 -9.66 1.72
CA GLY A 377 -7.59 -8.63 1.11
C GLY A 377 -8.36 -7.73 0.13
N ALA A 378 -9.20 -8.30 -0.72
CA ALA A 378 -10.05 -7.54 -1.64
C ALA A 378 -11.08 -6.68 -0.88
N LEU A 379 -11.69 -7.23 0.17
CA LEU A 379 -12.65 -6.50 1.00
C LEU A 379 -12.02 -5.27 1.68
N VAL A 380 -10.83 -5.43 2.28
CA VAL A 380 -10.16 -4.28 2.92
C VAL A 380 -9.70 -3.21 1.92
N ILE A 381 -9.41 -3.58 0.67
CA ILE A 381 -9.12 -2.62 -0.39
C ILE A 381 -10.37 -1.79 -0.69
N ILE A 382 -11.54 -2.44 -0.84
CA ILE A 382 -12.82 -1.74 -1.06
C ILE A 382 -13.12 -0.82 0.13
N GLY A 383 -12.95 -1.30 1.36
CA GLY A 383 -13.12 -0.50 2.57
C GLY A 383 -12.20 0.72 2.60
N GLY A 384 -10.94 0.56 2.20
CA GLY A 384 -9.98 1.66 2.08
C GLY A 384 -10.33 2.66 0.98
N ILE A 385 -10.93 2.21 -0.14
CA ILE A 385 -11.46 3.12 -1.18
C ILE A 385 -12.57 3.98 -0.57
N MET A 386 -13.53 3.38 0.13
CA MET A 386 -14.62 4.11 0.80
C MET A 386 -14.08 5.08 1.88
N PHE A 387 -13.05 4.66 2.61
CA PHE A 387 -12.35 5.52 3.57
C PHE A 387 -11.78 6.77 2.89
N ASN A 388 -11.02 6.60 1.80
CA ASN A 388 -10.39 7.70 1.10
C ASN A 388 -11.41 8.66 0.47
N ILE A 389 -12.46 8.13 -0.16
CA ILE A 389 -13.55 8.94 -0.72
C ILE A 389 -14.19 9.78 0.41
N ARG A 390 -14.60 9.15 1.50
CA ARG A 390 -15.23 9.84 2.62
C ARG A 390 -14.37 10.97 3.19
N ILE A 391 -13.09 10.71 3.38
CA ILE A 391 -12.18 11.65 4.03
C ILE A 391 -11.75 12.77 3.08
N PHE A 392 -11.22 12.44 1.91
CA PHE A 392 -10.61 13.44 1.03
C PHE A 392 -11.62 14.22 0.19
N VAL A 393 -12.71 13.57 -0.25
CA VAL A 393 -13.81 14.30 -0.90
C VAL A 393 -14.51 15.19 0.14
N GLY A 394 -14.71 14.67 1.35
CA GLY A 394 -15.22 15.47 2.45
C GLY A 394 -14.33 16.66 2.79
N ALA A 395 -13.03 16.48 2.86
CA ALA A 395 -12.09 17.55 3.14
C ALA A 395 -12.07 18.62 2.04
N ALA A 396 -12.01 18.20 0.77
CA ALA A 396 -12.06 19.14 -0.35
C ALA A 396 -13.38 19.93 -0.42
N ASN A 397 -14.50 19.29 -0.10
CA ASN A 397 -15.83 19.92 -0.07
C ASN A 397 -15.99 20.89 1.10
N ALA A 398 -15.35 20.64 2.24
CA ALA A 398 -15.44 21.52 3.42
C ALA A 398 -14.46 22.71 3.37
N ALA A 399 -13.40 22.62 2.55
CA ALA A 399 -12.33 23.60 2.48
C ALA A 399 -12.71 24.96 1.85
N PRO A 400 -13.60 25.07 0.84
CA PRO A 400 -13.93 26.35 0.24
C PRO A 400 -14.59 27.33 1.21
N GLY A 401 -14.14 28.59 1.16
CA GLY A 401 -14.74 29.71 1.88
C GLY A 401 -13.97 30.17 3.13
N SER A 402 -14.47 31.24 3.76
CA SER A 402 -13.86 31.87 4.94
C SER A 402 -13.81 30.95 6.17
N ASN A 403 -14.71 29.96 6.25
CA ASN A 403 -14.81 29.04 7.39
C ASN A 403 -13.54 28.21 7.63
N LEU A 404 -12.75 27.93 6.59
CA LEU A 404 -11.47 27.25 6.72
C LEU A 404 -10.52 27.95 7.69
N TYR A 405 -10.50 29.28 7.66
CA TYR A 405 -9.63 30.11 8.49
C TYR A 405 -10.27 30.48 9.85
N HIS A 406 -11.60 30.37 9.98
CA HIS A 406 -12.30 30.61 11.26
C HIS A 406 -12.27 29.37 12.18
N GLY A 407 -11.91 28.22 11.67
CA GLY A 407 -11.68 26.99 12.46
C GLY A 407 -12.95 26.37 13.05
N ILE A 408 -14.13 26.70 12.54
CA ILE A 408 -15.44 26.17 12.98
C ILE A 408 -16.27 25.80 11.76
N MET A 409 -16.90 24.65 11.79
CA MET A 409 -17.90 24.25 10.81
C MET A 409 -19.28 24.66 11.32
N GLU A 410 -19.79 25.80 10.85
CA GLU A 410 -21.09 26.30 11.28
C GLU A 410 -22.24 25.45 10.77
N HIS A 411 -22.16 25.01 9.52
CA HIS A 411 -23.18 24.18 8.88
C HIS A 411 -22.52 22.95 8.28
N VAL A 412 -23.21 21.81 8.35
CA VAL A 412 -22.77 20.57 7.74
C VAL A 412 -22.96 20.66 6.22
N PRO A 413 -21.89 20.58 5.40
CA PRO A 413 -22.01 20.68 3.96
C PRO A 413 -22.80 19.52 3.35
N ALA A 414 -23.49 19.79 2.24
CA ALA A 414 -24.16 18.76 1.45
C ALA A 414 -23.12 17.79 0.82
N PRO A 415 -23.51 16.54 0.55
CA PRO A 415 -22.61 15.58 -0.08
C PRO A 415 -22.28 15.96 -1.53
N VAL A 416 -21.02 15.77 -1.92
CA VAL A 416 -20.60 15.88 -3.31
C VAL A 416 -20.65 14.51 -3.95
N TYR A 417 -21.49 14.38 -4.97
CA TYR A 417 -21.58 13.15 -5.78
C TYR A 417 -20.56 13.19 -6.93
N PRO A 418 -19.99 12.02 -7.30
CA PRO A 418 -19.02 11.98 -8.38
C PRO A 418 -19.71 12.29 -9.72
N ASP A 419 -19.11 13.17 -10.52
CA ASP A 419 -19.43 13.34 -11.91
C ASP A 419 -18.69 12.33 -12.79
N ILE A 420 -18.86 12.43 -14.10
CA ILE A 420 -18.22 11.49 -15.04
C ILE A 420 -16.69 11.59 -14.99
N TRP A 421 -16.13 12.78 -14.78
CA TRP A 421 -14.70 13.01 -14.73
C TRP A 421 -14.09 12.43 -13.46
N ASP A 422 -14.79 12.54 -12.34
CA ASP A 422 -14.41 11.92 -11.06
C ASP A 422 -14.39 10.40 -11.18
N VAL A 423 -15.43 9.80 -11.76
CA VAL A 423 -15.47 8.35 -11.98
C VAL A 423 -14.31 7.91 -12.86
N LEU A 424 -14.03 8.64 -13.96
CA LEU A 424 -12.90 8.31 -14.83
C LEU A 424 -11.56 8.44 -14.12
N MET A 425 -11.37 9.45 -13.26
CA MET A 425 -10.15 9.60 -12.45
C MET A 425 -9.99 8.45 -11.44
N VAL A 426 -11.06 8.03 -10.76
CA VAL A 426 -11.01 6.94 -9.78
C VAL A 426 -10.65 5.61 -10.44
N ILE A 427 -11.40 5.21 -11.47
CA ILE A 427 -11.11 3.94 -12.17
C ILE A 427 -9.77 3.99 -12.89
N GLY A 428 -9.40 5.17 -13.41
CA GLY A 428 -8.14 5.40 -14.09
C GLY A 428 -6.93 5.32 -13.17
N GLY A 429 -7.00 5.85 -11.95
CA GLY A 429 -5.93 5.75 -10.97
C GLY A 429 -5.70 4.31 -10.50
N ILE A 430 -6.78 3.55 -10.29
CA ILE A 430 -6.69 2.10 -10.02
C ILE A 430 -6.07 1.39 -11.22
N GLY A 431 -6.55 1.70 -12.44
CA GLY A 431 -6.02 1.16 -13.69
C GLY A 431 -4.53 1.45 -13.87
N ALA A 432 -4.10 2.69 -13.59
CA ALA A 432 -2.70 3.11 -13.64
C ALA A 432 -1.83 2.29 -12.68
N GLY A 433 -2.28 2.12 -11.44
CA GLY A 433 -1.57 1.30 -10.44
C GLY A 433 -1.39 -0.14 -10.90
N VAL A 434 -2.46 -0.77 -11.40
CA VAL A 434 -2.42 -2.14 -11.94
C VAL A 434 -1.54 -2.22 -13.18
N PHE A 435 -1.66 -1.27 -14.11
CA PHE A 435 -0.87 -1.24 -15.34
C PHE A 435 0.64 -1.17 -15.05
N VAL A 436 1.04 -0.20 -14.21
CA VAL A 436 2.45 -0.05 -13.83
C VAL A 436 2.97 -1.28 -13.07
N PHE A 437 2.16 -1.87 -12.17
CA PHE A 437 2.54 -3.10 -11.49
C PHE A 437 2.74 -4.27 -12.46
N LEU A 438 1.85 -4.47 -13.41
CA LEU A 438 1.99 -5.51 -14.44
C LEU A 438 3.26 -5.30 -15.29
N LEU A 439 3.59 -4.05 -15.65
CA LEU A 439 4.85 -3.73 -16.31
C LEU A 439 6.06 -4.03 -15.42
N ALA A 440 6.00 -3.70 -14.14
CA ALA A 440 7.07 -3.99 -13.16
C ALA A 440 7.38 -5.50 -13.10
N THR A 441 6.36 -6.36 -13.18
CA THR A 441 6.56 -7.83 -13.22
C THR A 441 7.28 -8.33 -14.47
N ARG A 442 7.37 -7.50 -15.52
CA ARG A 442 8.12 -7.78 -16.74
C ARG A 442 9.55 -7.27 -16.69
N LEU A 443 9.83 -6.34 -15.80
CA LEU A 443 11.18 -5.80 -15.62
C LEU A 443 12.00 -6.67 -14.68
N LEU A 444 11.41 -7.10 -13.56
CA LEU A 444 12.11 -7.88 -12.52
C LEU A 444 11.40 -9.21 -12.25
N PRO A 445 12.14 -10.24 -11.81
CA PRO A 445 11.54 -11.51 -11.37
C PRO A 445 10.53 -11.28 -10.24
N ILE A 446 9.33 -11.84 -10.35
CA ILE A 446 8.25 -11.66 -9.39
C ILE A 446 8.48 -12.40 -8.05
N LEU A 447 9.44 -13.35 -8.03
CA LEU A 447 9.89 -14.04 -6.83
C LEU A 447 11.32 -13.63 -6.50
N ALA A 448 11.61 -13.46 -5.22
CA ALA A 448 12.98 -13.32 -4.74
C ALA A 448 13.66 -14.69 -4.73
N ILE A 449 14.38 -14.98 -5.82
CA ILE A 449 15.01 -16.29 -6.05
C ILE A 449 15.96 -16.63 -4.91
N TRP A 450 16.81 -15.68 -4.51
CA TRP A 450 17.77 -15.89 -3.44
C TRP A 450 17.10 -16.19 -2.08
N GLU A 451 15.97 -15.54 -1.77
CA GLU A 451 15.24 -15.80 -0.53
C GLU A 451 14.57 -17.17 -0.52
N VAL A 452 14.02 -17.62 -1.66
CA VAL A 452 13.43 -18.96 -1.78
C VAL A 452 14.53 -20.03 -1.68
N LYS A 453 15.68 -19.81 -2.30
CA LYS A 453 16.87 -20.69 -2.18
C LYS A 453 17.35 -20.75 -0.72
N GLU A 454 17.49 -19.60 -0.06
CA GLU A 454 17.80 -19.54 1.37
C GLU A 454 16.77 -20.33 2.19
N GLY A 455 15.48 -20.20 1.87
CA GLY A 455 14.40 -20.93 2.54
C GLY A 455 14.56 -22.45 2.45
N ALA A 456 14.94 -22.95 1.29
CA ALA A 456 15.16 -24.37 1.08
C ALA A 456 16.32 -24.92 1.93
N LEU A 457 17.34 -24.12 2.20
CA LEU A 457 18.48 -24.52 3.08
C LEU A 457 18.05 -24.71 4.55
N TYR A 458 17.03 -23.96 4.98
CA TYR A 458 16.54 -24.02 6.37
C TYR A 458 15.39 -25.02 6.56
N GLN A 459 14.93 -25.69 5.53
CA GLN A 459 13.88 -26.70 5.58
C GLN A 459 14.50 -28.10 5.71
N LYS A 460 14.30 -28.77 6.85
CA LYS A 460 14.76 -30.13 7.09
C LYS A 460 13.62 -30.98 7.65
N TRP A 461 13.55 -32.22 7.20
CA TRP A 461 12.68 -33.20 7.83
C TRP A 461 13.41 -33.87 8.99
N GLY A 462 12.76 -33.98 10.12
CA GLY A 462 13.33 -34.60 11.30
C GLY A 462 12.29 -35.48 12.01
N LYS A 463 12.77 -36.63 12.50
CA LYS A 463 11.97 -37.52 13.35
C LYS A 463 11.89 -36.90 14.74
N LEU A 464 10.68 -36.64 15.21
CA LEU A 464 10.39 -36.18 16.55
C LEU A 464 9.31 -37.09 17.14
N LEU A 465 9.62 -37.77 18.26
CA LEU A 465 8.71 -38.66 18.96
C LEU A 465 8.02 -39.69 18.02
N ARG A 466 6.80 -39.46 17.62
CA ARG A 466 5.96 -40.41 16.89
C ARG A 466 5.79 -40.11 15.40
N GLY A 467 6.52 -39.14 14.85
CA GLY A 467 6.34 -38.76 13.45
C GLY A 467 7.52 -37.98 12.85
N GLU A 468 7.47 -37.82 11.53
CA GLU A 468 8.38 -36.92 10.80
C GLU A 468 7.74 -35.54 10.68
N TYR A 469 8.47 -34.51 11.06
CA TYR A 469 8.02 -33.12 11.07
C TYR A 469 8.96 -32.26 10.24
N LEU A 470 8.37 -31.26 9.59
CA LEU A 470 9.15 -30.22 8.94
C LEU A 470 9.74 -29.28 10.00
N ILE A 471 11.05 -29.27 10.09
CA ILE A 471 11.81 -28.39 10.99
C ILE A 471 12.29 -27.20 10.15
N LEU A 472 11.92 -25.99 10.59
CA LEU A 472 12.36 -24.75 9.98
C LEU A 472 13.51 -24.17 10.84
N GLY A 473 14.74 -24.26 10.32
CA GLY A 473 15.89 -23.63 10.97
C GLY A 473 15.73 -22.11 11.00
N LYS A 474 16.20 -21.46 12.08
CA LYS A 474 16.17 -20.00 12.19
C LYS A 474 17.34 -19.42 11.39
N PRO A 475 17.12 -18.44 10.50
CA PRO A 475 18.20 -17.71 9.83
C PRO A 475 19.04 -16.94 10.86
N GLU A 476 20.35 -16.95 10.69
CA GLU A 476 21.26 -16.16 11.51
C GLU A 476 21.16 -14.66 11.21
#